data_b4a6cca5c6a7278a8c757b45ce158280
#
_entry.id   b4a6cca5c6a7278a8c757b45ce158280
#
_cell.length_a   1.000
_cell.length_b   1.000
_cell.length_c   1.000
_cell.angle_alpha   90.00
_cell.angle_beta   90.00
_cell.angle_gamma   90.00
#
_symmetry.space_group_name_H-M   'P 1'
#
loop_
_entity.id
_entity.type
_entity.pdbx_description
1 polymer ?
#
loop_
_entity_poly.entity_id
_entity_poly.type
_entity_poly.pdbx_seq_one_letter_code
_entity_poly.pdbx_strand_id
1 'polypeptide(L)'
;MRHLLDPTDLTTQEVEQIILRALDIIAHPQQYAEVCKGKKLATLFYEPSTRTRLSFTAAMMELGGQVLGFSDARSSSVSKGETVADTVRVVSAFADIIAMRHYKEGAPRVASEFSRIPIINAGDGGHSHPTQTMTDLLTIRRELGRFDHLTIGLCGDLKYGRTVHSLIKAMRRYEGVHFVLIAPHELALPDYMKAELGDAYTEVSTLEEAMPMVDVLYMTRVQQERFADRDEYERLKDSFILDERLMALGKPSMIVLHPLPRVNEITVGVDKDPRAAYFRQVENGKYVRKAIIYTLLSDEYLQAKPTAHASEPSETACHNDRCIATTEPVEQKAYIDADGVKRCYYCDHMI
;
A
#
# COMPACT_ATOMS: atom_id res chain seq x y z
N MET A 1 -9.84 -3.44 -19.23
CA MET A 1 -8.66 -2.68 -18.81
C MET A 1 -8.31 -3.07 -17.38
N ARG A 2 -7.04 -3.20 -17.04
CA ARG A 2 -6.59 -3.55 -15.67
C ARG A 2 -6.20 -2.28 -14.91
N HIS A 3 -6.52 -2.27 -13.63
CA HIS A 3 -6.12 -1.27 -12.66
C HIS A 3 -5.38 -1.96 -11.51
N LEU A 4 -4.69 -1.22 -10.67
CA LEU A 4 -4.11 -1.70 -9.40
C LEU A 4 -4.65 -0.83 -8.26
N LEU A 5 -5.76 -1.24 -7.67
CA LEU A 5 -6.48 -0.49 -6.65
C LEU A 5 -6.26 -1.07 -5.25
N ASP A 6 -6.15 -2.40 -5.16
CA ASP A 6 -5.90 -3.14 -3.92
C ASP A 6 -4.84 -4.23 -4.17
N PRO A 7 -4.07 -4.70 -3.16
CA PRO A 7 -3.11 -5.80 -3.32
C PRO A 7 -3.75 -7.09 -3.84
N THR A 8 -5.03 -7.31 -3.57
CA THR A 8 -5.77 -8.50 -4.00
C THR A 8 -6.25 -8.46 -5.46
N ASP A 9 -6.12 -7.32 -6.14
CA ASP A 9 -6.37 -7.21 -7.59
C ASP A 9 -5.39 -8.05 -8.42
N LEU A 10 -4.28 -8.43 -7.82
CA LEU A 10 -3.26 -9.30 -8.41
C LEU A 10 -3.33 -10.69 -7.79
N THR A 11 -3.33 -11.72 -8.62
CA THR A 11 -3.08 -13.09 -8.16
C THR A 11 -1.63 -13.22 -7.65
N THR A 12 -1.34 -14.26 -6.86
CA THR A 12 0.03 -14.51 -6.40
C THR A 12 1.01 -14.73 -7.56
N GLN A 13 0.55 -15.32 -8.66
CA GLN A 13 1.33 -15.47 -9.89
C GLN A 13 1.63 -14.13 -10.56
N GLU A 14 0.65 -13.22 -10.65
CA GLU A 14 0.86 -11.87 -11.20
C GLU A 14 1.79 -11.04 -10.30
N VAL A 15 1.67 -11.15 -8.98
CA VAL A 15 2.63 -10.55 -8.03
C VAL A 15 4.03 -11.05 -8.32
N GLU A 16 4.23 -12.37 -8.45
CA GLU A 16 5.53 -12.97 -8.74
C GLU A 16 6.10 -12.45 -10.07
N GLN A 17 5.30 -12.38 -11.13
CA GLN A 17 5.72 -11.84 -12.42
C GLN A 17 6.17 -10.37 -12.33
N ILE A 18 5.45 -9.53 -11.57
CA ILE A 18 5.84 -8.13 -11.37
C ILE A 18 7.13 -8.04 -10.56
N ILE A 19 7.31 -8.88 -9.53
CA ILE A 19 8.54 -8.96 -8.74
C ILE A 19 9.73 -9.40 -9.61
N LEU A 20 9.57 -10.45 -10.42
CA LEU A 20 10.60 -10.91 -11.35
C LEU A 20 10.97 -9.84 -12.37
N ARG A 21 9.98 -9.11 -12.90
CA ARG A 21 10.21 -7.96 -13.79
C ARG A 21 10.96 -6.84 -13.08
N ALA A 22 10.65 -6.55 -11.80
CA ALA A 22 11.38 -5.57 -11.03
C ALA A 22 12.85 -5.98 -10.81
N LEU A 23 13.11 -7.25 -10.55
CA LEU A 23 14.46 -7.81 -10.44
C LEU A 23 15.22 -7.72 -11.76
N ASP A 24 14.57 -8.00 -12.88
CA ASP A 24 15.17 -7.88 -14.21
C ASP A 24 15.48 -6.40 -14.55
N ILE A 25 14.59 -5.47 -14.22
CA ILE A 25 14.85 -4.01 -14.35
C ILE A 25 16.07 -3.59 -13.51
N ILE A 26 16.27 -4.16 -12.33
CA ILE A 26 17.44 -3.88 -11.48
C ILE A 26 18.73 -4.42 -12.15
N ALA A 27 18.67 -5.63 -12.70
CA ALA A 27 19.82 -6.27 -13.33
C ALA A 27 20.19 -5.65 -14.69
N HIS A 28 19.19 -5.21 -15.47
CA HIS A 28 19.36 -4.76 -16.87
C HIS A 28 18.69 -3.39 -17.13
N PRO A 29 19.00 -2.32 -16.37
CA PRO A 29 18.26 -1.05 -16.41
C PRO A 29 18.22 -0.41 -17.79
N GLN A 30 19.26 -0.59 -18.60
CA GLN A 30 19.35 -0.01 -19.96
C GLN A 30 18.33 -0.62 -20.94
N GLN A 31 17.95 -1.88 -20.75
CA GLN A 31 16.93 -2.50 -21.60
C GLN A 31 15.55 -1.88 -21.41
N TYR A 32 15.33 -1.24 -20.26
CA TYR A 32 14.05 -0.63 -19.88
C TYR A 32 14.03 0.90 -20.02
N ALA A 33 15.16 1.53 -20.41
CA ALA A 33 15.30 2.98 -20.43
C ALA A 33 14.37 3.71 -21.42
N GLU A 34 13.82 3.01 -22.42
CA GLU A 34 12.93 3.58 -23.45
C GLU A 34 11.59 2.84 -23.60
N VAL A 35 11.27 1.88 -22.72
CA VAL A 35 10.04 1.05 -22.87
C VAL A 35 8.74 1.86 -22.73
N CYS A 36 8.79 3.03 -22.10
CA CYS A 36 7.67 3.97 -22.00
C CYS A 36 7.89 5.25 -22.82
N LYS A 37 8.76 5.22 -23.83
CA LYS A 37 8.99 6.38 -24.70
C LYS A 37 7.70 6.86 -25.36
N GLY A 38 7.41 8.16 -25.24
CA GLY A 38 6.17 8.75 -25.73
C GLY A 38 4.96 8.58 -24.82
N LYS A 39 5.03 7.77 -23.76
CA LYS A 39 3.98 7.58 -22.76
C LYS A 39 4.04 8.62 -21.65
N LYS A 40 2.88 8.93 -21.07
CA LYS A 40 2.73 9.92 -20.00
C LYS A 40 2.04 9.31 -18.78
N LEU A 41 2.67 9.48 -17.62
CA LEU A 41 2.08 9.19 -16.32
C LEU A 41 1.47 10.49 -15.74
N ALA A 42 0.20 10.46 -15.38
CA ALA A 42 -0.39 11.50 -14.55
C ALA A 42 -0.28 11.16 -13.07
N THR A 43 0.32 12.04 -12.27
CA THR A 43 0.35 11.93 -10.81
C THR A 43 -0.71 12.87 -10.21
N LEU A 44 -1.84 12.31 -9.72
CA LEU A 44 -2.95 13.05 -9.13
C LEU A 44 -2.93 12.88 -7.61
N PHE A 45 -2.26 13.82 -6.93
CA PHE A 45 -2.05 13.74 -5.48
C PHE A 45 -2.93 14.76 -4.76
N TYR A 46 -4.11 14.31 -4.32
CA TYR A 46 -5.06 15.07 -3.51
C TYR A 46 -4.63 15.20 -2.06
N GLU A 47 -3.78 14.29 -1.60
CA GLU A 47 -3.13 14.30 -0.29
C GLU A 47 -1.61 14.37 -0.49
N PRO A 48 -0.89 15.28 0.20
CA PRO A 48 0.55 15.42 0.04
C PRO A 48 1.32 14.12 0.33
N SER A 49 2.23 13.75 -0.56
CA SER A 49 3.14 12.62 -0.36
C SER A 49 4.41 12.78 -1.19
N THR A 50 5.46 13.29 -0.56
CA THR A 50 6.74 13.54 -1.22
C THR A 50 7.37 12.26 -1.78
N ARG A 51 7.56 11.24 -0.94
CA ARG A 51 8.24 9.98 -1.33
C ARG A 51 7.51 9.25 -2.45
N THR A 52 6.20 9.03 -2.30
CA THR A 52 5.41 8.26 -3.28
C THR A 52 5.40 8.98 -4.63
N ARG A 53 5.19 10.30 -4.64
CA ARG A 53 5.18 11.08 -5.88
C ARG A 53 6.54 11.08 -6.57
N LEU A 54 7.62 11.36 -5.84
CA LEU A 54 8.98 11.33 -6.39
C LEU A 54 9.35 9.94 -6.93
N SER A 55 8.94 8.87 -6.24
CA SER A 55 9.19 7.50 -6.69
C SER A 55 8.47 7.16 -7.99
N PHE A 56 7.19 7.56 -8.16
CA PHE A 56 6.46 7.39 -9.42
C PHE A 56 7.05 8.24 -10.55
N THR A 57 7.41 9.49 -10.23
CA THR A 57 8.05 10.40 -11.20
C THR A 57 9.36 9.81 -11.69
N ALA A 58 10.26 9.42 -10.79
CA ALA A 58 11.52 8.80 -11.14
C ALA A 58 11.33 7.50 -11.93
N ALA A 59 10.39 6.64 -11.48
CA ALA A 59 10.08 5.38 -12.16
C ALA A 59 9.69 5.61 -13.64
N MET A 60 8.76 6.53 -13.90
CA MET A 60 8.30 6.80 -15.27
C MET A 60 9.40 7.44 -16.12
N MET A 61 10.15 8.40 -15.57
CA MET A 61 11.26 9.05 -16.29
C MET A 61 12.37 8.06 -16.64
N GLU A 62 12.74 7.16 -15.73
CA GLU A 62 13.75 6.13 -15.97
C GLU A 62 13.28 5.03 -16.96
N LEU A 63 11.99 4.93 -17.25
CA LEU A 63 11.42 4.11 -18.32
C LEU A 63 11.33 4.86 -19.67
N GLY A 64 11.82 6.11 -19.74
CA GLY A 64 11.80 6.96 -20.96
C GLY A 64 10.48 7.71 -21.17
N GLY A 65 9.55 7.66 -20.22
CA GLY A 65 8.27 8.36 -20.27
C GLY A 65 8.32 9.77 -19.69
N GLN A 66 7.18 10.44 -19.69
CA GLN A 66 6.98 11.79 -19.18
C GLN A 66 5.99 11.78 -18.02
N VAL A 67 6.02 12.83 -17.18
CA VAL A 67 5.13 12.96 -16.03
C VAL A 67 4.43 14.30 -16.05
N LEU A 68 3.13 14.30 -15.79
CA LEU A 68 2.29 15.47 -15.60
C LEU A 68 1.43 15.30 -14.33
N GLY A 69 0.66 16.30 -13.96
CA GLY A 69 -0.28 16.21 -12.83
C GLY A 69 -0.02 17.25 -11.75
N PHE A 70 -0.59 17.05 -10.57
CA PHE A 70 -0.51 17.96 -9.43
C PHE A 70 -0.10 17.23 -8.15
N SER A 71 0.45 18.01 -7.19
CA SER A 71 0.89 17.53 -5.88
C SER A 71 -0.01 17.96 -4.72
N ASP A 72 -1.00 18.82 -5.04
CA ASP A 72 -1.96 19.38 -4.08
C ASP A 72 -3.25 19.70 -4.84
N ALA A 73 -4.38 19.21 -4.35
CA ALA A 73 -5.71 19.46 -4.91
C ALA A 73 -6.03 20.96 -5.02
N ARG A 74 -5.54 21.78 -4.09
CA ARG A 74 -5.75 23.23 -4.07
C ARG A 74 -5.17 23.95 -5.30
N SER A 75 -4.18 23.36 -5.95
CA SER A 75 -3.57 23.91 -7.18
C SER A 75 -4.25 23.43 -8.46
N SER A 76 -5.37 22.71 -8.37
CA SER A 76 -6.09 22.13 -9.51
C SER A 76 -7.56 22.57 -9.55
N SER A 77 -8.31 22.15 -10.59
CA SER A 77 -9.74 22.39 -10.74
C SER A 77 -10.59 21.81 -9.60
N VAL A 78 -10.04 20.86 -8.84
CA VAL A 78 -10.68 20.30 -7.64
C VAL A 78 -11.04 21.41 -6.62
N SER A 79 -10.22 22.44 -6.52
CA SER A 79 -10.50 23.59 -5.66
C SER A 79 -11.77 24.37 -6.04
N LYS A 80 -12.29 24.15 -7.25
CA LYS A 80 -13.52 24.72 -7.78
C LYS A 80 -14.71 23.77 -7.67
N GLY A 81 -14.53 22.56 -7.06
CA GLY A 81 -15.56 21.55 -6.90
C GLY A 81 -15.62 20.50 -8.02
N GLU A 82 -14.56 20.38 -8.84
CA GLU A 82 -14.50 19.31 -9.85
C GLU A 82 -14.44 17.94 -9.18
N THR A 83 -15.29 17.01 -9.64
CA THR A 83 -15.38 15.64 -9.11
C THR A 83 -14.15 14.79 -9.50
N VAL A 84 -13.91 13.70 -8.77
CA VAL A 84 -12.90 12.70 -9.16
C VAL A 84 -13.22 12.13 -10.52
N ALA A 85 -14.50 11.85 -10.81
CA ALA A 85 -14.96 11.32 -12.08
C ALA A 85 -14.62 12.24 -13.26
N ASP A 86 -14.88 13.55 -13.13
CA ASP A 86 -14.60 14.51 -14.19
C ASP A 86 -13.10 14.76 -14.36
N THR A 87 -12.38 14.93 -13.25
CA THR A 87 -10.90 15.05 -13.28
C THR A 87 -10.27 13.89 -14.06
N VAL A 88 -10.69 12.66 -13.80
CA VAL A 88 -10.10 11.47 -14.44
C VAL A 88 -10.48 11.38 -15.92
N ARG A 89 -11.71 11.74 -16.30
CA ARG A 89 -12.10 11.82 -17.71
C ARG A 89 -11.25 12.81 -18.49
N VAL A 90 -11.01 13.99 -17.91
CA VAL A 90 -10.16 15.03 -18.51
C VAL A 90 -8.72 14.56 -18.62
N VAL A 91 -8.14 14.04 -17.52
CA VAL A 91 -6.74 13.61 -17.49
C VAL A 91 -6.50 12.41 -18.41
N SER A 92 -7.50 11.53 -18.58
CA SER A 92 -7.43 10.40 -19.52
C SER A 92 -7.24 10.82 -20.98
N ALA A 93 -7.51 12.10 -21.33
CA ALA A 93 -7.23 12.63 -22.63
C ALA A 93 -5.76 13.08 -22.82
N PHE A 94 -5.01 13.22 -21.75
CA PHE A 94 -3.64 13.77 -21.75
C PHE A 94 -2.57 12.77 -21.32
N ALA A 95 -2.93 11.66 -20.67
CA ALA A 95 -2.03 10.67 -20.13
C ALA A 95 -2.35 9.25 -20.61
N ASP A 96 -1.42 8.32 -20.40
CA ASP A 96 -1.58 6.90 -20.71
C ASP A 96 -1.83 6.04 -19.46
N ILE A 97 -1.49 6.56 -18.27
CA ILE A 97 -1.67 5.90 -16.98
C ILE A 97 -1.76 6.95 -15.88
N ILE A 98 -2.50 6.66 -14.82
CA ILE A 98 -2.70 7.55 -13.66
C ILE A 98 -2.21 6.87 -12.38
N ALA A 99 -1.39 7.54 -11.59
CA ALA A 99 -1.13 7.23 -10.19
C ALA A 99 -1.90 8.23 -9.32
N MET A 100 -2.91 7.75 -8.60
CA MET A 100 -3.79 8.58 -7.78
C MET A 100 -3.53 8.34 -6.29
N ARG A 101 -3.34 9.44 -5.54
CA ARG A 101 -3.36 9.44 -4.08
C ARG A 101 -4.45 10.36 -3.58
N HIS A 102 -5.32 9.86 -2.70
CA HIS A 102 -6.47 10.59 -2.23
C HIS A 102 -6.66 10.45 -0.72
N TYR A 103 -7.21 11.49 -0.05
CA TYR A 103 -7.54 11.45 1.38
C TYR A 103 -8.83 10.66 1.68
N LYS A 104 -9.75 10.54 0.71
CA LYS A 104 -10.96 9.74 0.81
C LYS A 104 -10.70 8.30 0.34
N GLU A 105 -11.24 7.37 1.12
CA GLU A 105 -11.16 5.93 0.88
C GLU A 105 -12.05 5.52 -0.30
N GLY A 106 -11.52 4.72 -1.21
CA GLY A 106 -12.20 4.28 -2.42
C GLY A 106 -12.17 5.25 -3.61
N ALA A 107 -11.54 6.42 -3.48
CA ALA A 107 -11.43 7.37 -4.59
C ALA A 107 -10.76 6.76 -5.85
N PRO A 108 -9.68 5.95 -5.78
CA PRO A 108 -9.14 5.28 -6.94
C PRO A 108 -10.10 4.30 -7.60
N ARG A 109 -11.03 3.71 -6.83
CA ARG A 109 -12.05 2.81 -7.37
C ARG A 109 -13.11 3.59 -8.17
N VAL A 110 -13.58 4.73 -7.65
CA VAL A 110 -14.41 5.66 -8.44
C VAL A 110 -13.66 6.09 -9.70
N ALA A 111 -12.39 6.51 -9.57
CA ALA A 111 -11.57 6.88 -10.72
C ALA A 111 -11.52 5.80 -11.80
N SER A 112 -11.41 4.51 -11.41
CA SER A 112 -11.32 3.40 -12.34
C SER A 112 -12.59 3.17 -13.15
N GLU A 113 -13.77 3.52 -12.62
CA GLU A 113 -15.05 3.41 -13.33
C GLU A 113 -15.19 4.43 -14.48
N PHE A 114 -14.53 5.59 -14.35
CA PHE A 114 -14.63 6.67 -15.33
C PHE A 114 -13.36 6.86 -16.19
N SER A 115 -12.30 6.11 -15.91
CA SER A 115 -11.03 6.20 -16.62
C SER A 115 -11.04 5.38 -17.90
N ARG A 116 -10.38 5.91 -18.95
CA ARG A 116 -10.06 5.19 -20.19
C ARG A 116 -8.63 4.63 -20.20
N ILE A 117 -7.90 4.82 -19.13
CA ILE A 117 -6.49 4.42 -18.97
C ILE A 117 -6.29 3.77 -17.60
N PRO A 118 -5.24 2.96 -17.39
CA PRO A 118 -4.98 2.30 -16.11
C PRO A 118 -4.87 3.28 -14.94
N ILE A 119 -5.47 2.91 -13.79
CA ILE A 119 -5.34 3.61 -12.50
C ILE A 119 -4.49 2.78 -11.57
N ILE A 120 -3.54 3.44 -10.91
CA ILE A 120 -2.75 2.90 -9.80
C ILE A 120 -3.12 3.65 -8.53
N ASN A 121 -3.59 2.93 -7.51
CA ASN A 121 -3.79 3.48 -6.17
C ASN A 121 -2.43 3.73 -5.51
N ALA A 122 -2.08 5.00 -5.32
CA ALA A 122 -0.86 5.45 -4.62
C ALA A 122 -1.14 5.78 -3.13
N GLY A 123 -2.26 5.28 -2.59
CA GLY A 123 -2.74 5.43 -1.22
C GLY A 123 -4.05 6.21 -1.14
N ASP A 124 -5.08 5.61 -0.54
CA ASP A 124 -6.39 6.23 -0.34
C ASP A 124 -6.81 6.20 1.14
N GLY A 125 -6.69 7.33 1.80
CA GLY A 125 -7.07 7.50 3.21
C GLY A 125 -6.39 6.48 4.14
N GLY A 126 -7.20 5.78 4.92
CA GLY A 126 -6.79 4.66 5.78
C GLY A 126 -6.96 3.27 5.14
N HIS A 127 -7.47 3.19 3.92
CA HIS A 127 -7.96 1.98 3.31
C HIS A 127 -6.85 1.11 2.70
N SER A 128 -6.19 1.54 1.61
CA SER A 128 -5.25 0.68 0.90
C SER A 128 -4.04 1.44 0.34
N HIS A 129 -2.91 0.74 0.20
CA HIS A 129 -1.72 1.25 -0.49
C HIS A 129 -0.99 0.13 -1.25
N PRO A 130 -1.56 -0.40 -2.35
CA PRO A 130 -1.04 -1.59 -3.02
C PRO A 130 0.41 -1.45 -3.49
N THR A 131 0.84 -0.26 -3.88
CA THR A 131 2.23 -0.06 -4.31
C THR A 131 3.23 -0.04 -3.17
N GLN A 132 2.80 0.25 -1.93
CA GLN A 132 3.64 0.04 -0.75
C GLN A 132 3.77 -1.46 -0.46
N THR A 133 2.68 -2.21 -0.51
CA THR A 133 2.72 -3.67 -0.37
C THR A 133 3.66 -4.31 -1.39
N MET A 134 3.59 -3.91 -2.66
CA MET A 134 4.51 -4.42 -3.68
C MET A 134 5.98 -4.01 -3.42
N THR A 135 6.20 -2.85 -2.80
CA THR A 135 7.54 -2.42 -2.34
C THR A 135 8.07 -3.33 -1.24
N ASP A 136 7.21 -3.67 -0.28
CA ASP A 136 7.52 -4.55 0.85
C ASP A 136 7.81 -5.96 0.34
N LEU A 137 6.99 -6.49 -0.57
CA LEU A 137 7.20 -7.80 -1.21
C LEU A 137 8.51 -7.86 -2.00
N LEU A 138 8.83 -6.85 -2.81
CA LEU A 138 10.12 -6.83 -3.52
C LEU A 138 11.29 -6.81 -2.54
N THR A 139 11.15 -6.10 -1.42
CA THR A 139 12.20 -6.04 -0.40
C THR A 139 12.36 -7.40 0.29
N ILE A 140 11.27 -8.03 0.72
CA ILE A 140 11.29 -9.38 1.30
C ILE A 140 11.94 -10.37 0.33
N ARG A 141 11.55 -10.34 -0.96
CA ARG A 141 12.14 -11.23 -1.98
C ARG A 141 13.64 -11.01 -2.15
N ARG A 142 14.09 -9.75 -2.17
CA ARG A 142 15.53 -9.42 -2.34
C ARG A 142 16.38 -9.80 -1.13
N GLU A 143 15.85 -9.63 0.06
CA GLU A 143 16.58 -9.87 1.30
C GLU A 143 16.51 -11.34 1.76
N LEU A 144 15.37 -12.02 1.58
CA LEU A 144 15.13 -13.37 2.11
C LEU A 144 14.93 -14.44 1.03
N GLY A 145 14.77 -14.07 -0.23
CA GLY A 145 14.66 -14.99 -1.36
C GLY A 145 13.31 -15.72 -1.51
N ARG A 146 12.39 -15.60 -0.54
CA ARG A 146 11.11 -16.32 -0.50
C ARG A 146 9.98 -15.48 0.07
N PHE A 147 8.74 -15.98 -0.06
CA PHE A 147 7.54 -15.44 0.61
C PHE A 147 6.89 -16.44 1.57
N ASP A 148 7.07 -17.72 1.33
CA ASP A 148 6.55 -18.84 2.11
C ASP A 148 7.36 -19.06 3.40
N HIS A 149 6.70 -19.66 4.41
CA HIS A 149 7.29 -20.04 5.70
C HIS A 149 8.04 -18.88 6.39
N LEU A 150 7.45 -17.69 6.39
CA LEU A 150 7.98 -16.50 7.05
C LEU A 150 7.17 -16.17 8.30
N THR A 151 7.85 -15.80 9.36
CA THR A 151 7.26 -15.18 10.55
C THR A 151 7.42 -13.66 10.44
N ILE A 152 6.30 -12.93 10.35
CA ILE A 152 6.27 -11.48 10.13
C ILE A 152 5.77 -10.79 11.40
N GLY A 153 6.66 -10.07 12.07
CA GLY A 153 6.32 -9.19 13.19
C GLY A 153 5.78 -7.86 12.68
N LEU A 154 4.60 -7.49 13.15
CA LEU A 154 3.95 -6.22 12.84
C LEU A 154 3.90 -5.40 14.11
N CYS A 155 4.60 -4.26 14.16
CA CYS A 155 4.78 -3.49 15.38
C CYS A 155 4.32 -2.04 15.25
N GLY A 156 3.56 -1.58 16.24
CA GLY A 156 3.11 -0.20 16.40
C GLY A 156 1.61 -0.02 16.23
N ASP A 157 1.17 0.80 15.27
CA ASP A 157 -0.25 1.07 14.99
C ASP A 157 -0.81 0.02 14.04
N LEU A 158 -1.39 -1.04 14.58
CA LEU A 158 -2.04 -2.11 13.80
C LEU A 158 -3.53 -1.82 13.53
N LYS A 159 -4.12 -0.89 14.28
CA LYS A 159 -5.54 -0.54 14.15
C LYS A 159 -5.83 0.33 12.92
N TYR A 160 -5.00 1.34 12.69
CA TYR A 160 -5.18 2.32 11.61
C TYR A 160 -4.11 2.21 10.52
N GLY A 161 -3.19 1.26 10.67
CA GLY A 161 -2.03 1.06 9.81
C GLY A 161 -2.39 0.43 8.45
N ARG A 162 -2.87 1.20 7.46
CA ARG A 162 -3.21 0.67 6.12
C ARG A 162 -2.12 -0.17 5.48
N THR A 163 -0.84 0.15 5.72
CA THR A 163 0.29 -0.62 5.17
C THR A 163 0.39 -1.99 5.83
N VAL A 164 0.09 -2.08 7.13
CA VAL A 164 -0.03 -3.35 7.86
C VAL A 164 -1.17 -4.18 7.29
N HIS A 165 -2.37 -3.61 7.17
CA HIS A 165 -3.54 -4.30 6.64
C HIS A 165 -3.30 -4.82 5.21
N SER A 166 -2.73 -3.99 4.35
CA SER A 166 -2.41 -4.38 2.98
C SER A 166 -1.33 -5.47 2.91
N LEU A 167 -0.32 -5.42 3.80
CA LEU A 167 0.72 -6.45 3.87
C LEU A 167 0.16 -7.79 4.39
N ILE A 168 -0.71 -7.76 5.39
CA ILE A 168 -1.43 -8.96 5.87
C ILE A 168 -2.22 -9.59 4.73
N LYS A 169 -3.08 -8.82 4.04
CA LYS A 169 -3.88 -9.30 2.89
C LYS A 169 -3.01 -9.96 1.81
N ALA A 170 -1.82 -9.42 1.57
CA ALA A 170 -0.91 -9.96 0.58
C ALA A 170 -0.21 -11.24 1.05
N MET A 171 0.38 -11.22 2.25
CA MET A 171 1.26 -12.29 2.74
C MET A 171 0.51 -13.53 3.22
N ARG A 172 -0.73 -13.39 3.75
CA ARG A 172 -1.55 -14.55 4.15
C ARG A 172 -1.89 -15.52 3.02
N ARG A 173 -1.65 -15.13 1.77
CA ARG A 173 -1.86 -15.97 0.57
C ARG A 173 -0.70 -16.93 0.29
N TYR A 174 0.40 -16.80 1.04
CA TYR A 174 1.57 -17.67 0.90
C TYR A 174 1.59 -18.73 2.00
N GLU A 175 2.09 -19.91 1.67
CA GLU A 175 2.10 -21.06 2.56
C GLU A 175 2.99 -20.83 3.80
N GLY A 176 2.50 -21.24 4.97
CA GLY A 176 3.28 -21.24 6.21
C GLY A 176 3.67 -19.85 6.73
N VAL A 177 3.00 -18.78 6.27
CA VAL A 177 3.21 -17.43 6.81
C VAL A 177 2.50 -17.32 8.15
N HIS A 178 3.22 -16.82 9.16
CA HIS A 178 2.72 -16.55 10.51
C HIS A 178 2.97 -15.10 10.90
N PHE A 179 2.00 -14.48 11.59
CA PHE A 179 2.11 -13.09 12.02
C PHE A 179 2.33 -13.00 13.53
N VAL A 180 3.26 -12.15 13.95
CA VAL A 180 3.44 -11.76 15.35
C VAL A 180 2.97 -10.32 15.49
N LEU A 181 1.89 -10.12 16.25
CA LEU A 181 1.24 -8.82 16.42
C LEU A 181 1.77 -8.15 17.70
N ILE A 182 2.37 -6.98 17.55
CA ILE A 182 3.04 -6.26 18.64
C ILE A 182 2.45 -4.85 18.70
N ALA A 183 1.43 -4.64 19.54
CA ALA A 183 0.74 -3.37 19.66
C ALA A 183 0.20 -3.16 21.09
N PRO A 184 0.05 -1.90 21.54
CA PRO A 184 -0.79 -1.61 22.69
C PRO A 184 -2.22 -2.05 22.42
N HIS A 185 -2.98 -2.39 23.45
CA HIS A 185 -4.38 -2.84 23.33
C HIS A 185 -5.24 -1.86 22.49
N GLU A 186 -5.04 -0.57 22.67
CA GLU A 186 -5.77 0.50 21.98
C GLU A 186 -5.48 0.56 20.47
N LEU A 187 -4.30 0.05 20.06
CA LEU A 187 -3.83 0.02 18.68
C LEU A 187 -3.73 -1.41 18.11
N ALA A 188 -4.35 -2.37 18.78
CA ALA A 188 -4.39 -3.77 18.34
C ALA A 188 -5.05 -3.93 16.96
N LEU A 189 -4.68 -4.99 16.26
CA LEU A 189 -5.29 -5.35 14.98
C LEU A 189 -6.80 -5.56 15.18
N PRO A 190 -7.67 -5.01 14.31
CA PRO A 190 -9.11 -5.19 14.42
C PRO A 190 -9.54 -6.67 14.40
N ASP A 191 -10.56 -7.01 15.20
CA ASP A 191 -11.01 -8.40 15.38
C ASP A 191 -11.44 -9.07 14.07
N TYR A 192 -12.05 -8.32 13.14
CA TYR A 192 -12.41 -8.87 11.83
C TYR A 192 -11.19 -9.30 11.02
N MET A 193 -10.05 -8.64 11.15
CA MET A 193 -8.80 -9.04 10.50
C MET A 193 -8.15 -10.22 11.21
N LYS A 194 -8.24 -10.28 12.55
CA LYS A 194 -7.78 -11.45 13.31
C LYS A 194 -8.57 -12.69 12.92
N ALA A 195 -9.89 -12.57 12.75
CA ALA A 195 -10.75 -13.67 12.29
C ALA A 195 -10.31 -14.20 10.91
N GLU A 196 -9.89 -13.31 9.99
CA GLU A 196 -9.35 -13.71 8.69
C GLU A 196 -8.00 -14.45 8.77
N LEU A 197 -7.23 -14.28 9.85
CA LEU A 197 -5.96 -14.96 10.07
C LEU A 197 -6.11 -16.35 10.71
N GLY A 198 -7.24 -16.61 11.38
CA GLY A 198 -7.45 -17.87 12.11
C GLY A 198 -6.33 -18.13 13.12
N ASP A 199 -5.63 -19.26 13.00
CA ASP A 199 -4.50 -19.64 13.87
C ASP A 199 -3.14 -19.14 13.37
N ALA A 200 -3.10 -18.37 12.29
CA ALA A 200 -1.85 -17.93 11.67
C ALA A 200 -1.25 -16.66 12.34
N TYR A 201 -1.58 -16.38 13.60
CA TYR A 201 -0.98 -15.26 14.33
C TYR A 201 -0.74 -15.57 15.80
N THR A 202 0.13 -14.76 16.41
CA THR A 202 0.40 -14.73 17.85
C THR A 202 0.46 -13.27 18.30
N GLU A 203 -0.13 -12.92 19.43
CA GLU A 203 0.00 -11.59 20.03
C GLU A 203 1.06 -11.64 21.13
N VAL A 204 1.95 -10.64 21.12
CA VAL A 204 2.97 -10.44 22.16
C VAL A 204 2.96 -9.00 22.65
N SER A 205 3.41 -8.78 23.88
CA SER A 205 3.30 -7.48 24.52
C SER A 205 4.55 -6.62 24.33
N THR A 206 5.70 -7.21 23.97
CA THR A 206 6.98 -6.51 23.89
C THR A 206 7.77 -6.87 22.63
N LEU A 207 8.68 -5.98 22.23
CA LEU A 207 9.64 -6.28 21.17
C LEU A 207 10.62 -7.38 21.58
N GLU A 208 11.01 -7.42 22.87
CA GLU A 208 11.89 -8.46 23.41
C GLU A 208 11.36 -9.87 23.15
N GLU A 209 10.06 -10.07 23.32
CA GLU A 209 9.39 -11.36 23.05
C GLU A 209 9.36 -11.68 21.55
N ALA A 210 9.12 -10.67 20.72
CA ALA A 210 8.97 -10.83 19.28
C ALA A 210 10.29 -11.07 18.54
N MET A 211 11.36 -10.37 18.91
CA MET A 211 12.63 -10.34 18.17
C MET A 211 13.21 -11.72 17.84
N PRO A 212 13.26 -12.71 18.74
CA PRO A 212 13.79 -14.04 18.41
C PRO A 212 12.87 -14.86 17.48
N MET A 213 11.60 -14.47 17.35
CA MET A 213 10.61 -15.22 16.57
C MET A 213 10.61 -14.85 15.09
N VAL A 214 10.80 -13.56 14.79
CA VAL A 214 10.46 -13.00 13.47
C VAL A 214 11.60 -13.12 12.45
N ASP A 215 11.23 -13.28 11.19
CA ASP A 215 12.09 -13.20 10.02
C ASP A 215 12.03 -11.80 9.38
N VAL A 216 10.87 -11.15 9.50
CA VAL A 216 10.63 -9.76 9.08
C VAL A 216 10.05 -9.02 10.26
N LEU A 217 10.64 -7.92 10.68
CA LEU A 217 10.05 -6.97 11.61
C LEU A 217 9.59 -5.74 10.83
N TYR A 218 8.27 -5.54 10.74
CA TYR A 218 7.65 -4.39 10.10
C TYR A 218 7.25 -3.37 11.16
N MET A 219 8.06 -2.31 11.29
CA MET A 219 7.81 -1.23 12.24
C MET A 219 6.89 -0.18 11.63
N THR A 220 5.97 0.35 12.42
CA THR A 220 5.13 1.49 12.04
C THR A 220 5.15 2.55 13.13
N ARG A 221 5.01 3.80 12.75
CA ARG A 221 4.82 4.88 13.71
C ARG A 221 3.38 4.91 14.21
N VAL A 222 3.18 5.36 15.42
CA VAL A 222 1.85 5.75 15.91
C VAL A 222 1.43 7.04 15.20
N GLN A 223 0.29 7.02 14.51
CA GLN A 223 -0.15 8.09 13.62
C GLN A 223 -0.97 9.14 14.38
N GLN A 224 -0.35 10.26 14.79
CA GLN A 224 -1.01 11.34 15.53
C GLN A 224 -2.30 11.82 14.85
N GLU A 225 -2.30 11.88 13.53
CA GLU A 225 -3.42 12.33 12.71
C GLU A 225 -4.67 11.44 12.77
N ARG A 226 -4.59 10.29 13.45
CA ARG A 226 -5.69 9.33 13.63
C ARG A 226 -6.35 9.39 15.00
N PHE A 227 -5.73 10.08 15.96
CA PHE A 227 -6.25 10.20 17.31
C PHE A 227 -7.19 11.40 17.42
N ALA A 228 -8.36 11.19 18.02
CA ALA A 228 -9.26 12.26 18.42
C ALA A 228 -8.78 12.94 19.71
N ASP A 229 -8.14 12.18 20.61
CA ASP A 229 -7.57 12.64 21.87
C ASP A 229 -6.04 12.71 21.78
N ARG A 230 -5.49 13.89 22.04
CA ARG A 230 -4.06 14.16 22.04
C ARG A 230 -3.34 13.50 23.23
N ASP A 231 -3.99 13.40 24.38
CA ASP A 231 -3.39 12.79 25.58
C ASP A 231 -3.24 11.28 25.39
N GLU A 232 -4.17 10.62 24.69
CA GLU A 232 -4.05 9.22 24.29
C GLU A 232 -2.84 9.01 23.35
N TYR A 233 -2.69 9.87 22.35
CA TYR A 233 -1.51 9.81 21.47
C TYR A 233 -0.20 9.98 22.25
N GLU A 234 -0.09 10.96 23.16
CA GLU A 234 1.12 11.21 23.95
C GLU A 234 1.50 10.02 24.84
N ARG A 235 0.52 9.23 25.31
CA ARG A 235 0.77 7.99 26.07
C ARG A 235 1.30 6.83 25.21
N LEU A 236 0.85 6.77 23.94
CA LEU A 236 1.08 5.62 23.07
C LEU A 236 2.22 5.80 22.07
N LYS A 237 2.61 7.03 21.76
CA LYS A 237 3.61 7.35 20.72
C LYS A 237 4.98 6.68 20.90
N ASP A 238 5.37 6.42 22.15
CA ASP A 238 6.67 5.86 22.52
C ASP A 238 6.56 4.41 23.01
N SER A 239 5.44 3.71 22.73
CA SER A 239 5.19 2.35 23.23
C SER A 239 6.23 1.33 22.74
N PHE A 240 6.75 1.53 21.51
CA PHE A 240 7.75 0.63 20.95
C PHE A 240 8.85 1.44 20.27
N ILE A 241 10.06 1.29 20.76
CA ILE A 241 11.27 1.91 20.19
C ILE A 241 12.28 0.80 19.92
N LEU A 242 12.58 0.58 18.64
CA LEU A 242 13.62 -0.36 18.22
C LEU A 242 14.99 0.32 18.35
N ASP A 243 15.85 -0.26 19.17
CA ASP A 243 17.23 0.15 19.40
C ASP A 243 18.23 -0.97 19.09
N GLU A 244 19.52 -0.69 19.23
CA GLU A 244 20.61 -1.64 18.98
C GLU A 244 20.60 -2.82 19.96
N ARG A 245 20.10 -2.62 21.20
CA ARG A 245 19.97 -3.67 22.20
C ARG A 245 18.91 -4.69 21.75
N LEU A 246 17.77 -4.22 21.29
CA LEU A 246 16.72 -5.07 20.75
C LEU A 246 17.15 -5.78 19.46
N MET A 247 17.87 -5.08 18.58
CA MET A 247 18.44 -5.70 17.38
C MET A 247 19.32 -6.89 17.69
N ALA A 248 20.06 -6.86 18.81
CA ALA A 248 20.91 -7.98 19.24
C ALA A 248 20.12 -9.25 19.62
N LEU A 249 18.83 -9.15 19.95
CA LEU A 249 17.95 -10.29 20.27
C LEU A 249 17.37 -10.97 19.01
N GLY A 250 17.40 -10.28 17.87
CA GLY A 250 16.81 -10.77 16.62
C GLY A 250 17.69 -11.80 15.92
N LYS A 251 17.06 -12.64 15.08
CA LYS A 251 17.76 -13.63 14.24
C LYS A 251 18.79 -12.93 13.35
N PRO A 252 19.96 -13.55 13.06
CA PRO A 252 20.95 -12.98 12.15
C PRO A 252 20.41 -12.70 10.74
N SER A 253 19.44 -13.49 10.28
CA SER A 253 18.79 -13.36 8.97
C SER A 253 17.53 -12.47 8.97
N MET A 254 17.10 -11.96 10.13
CA MET A 254 15.94 -11.09 10.23
C MET A 254 16.18 -9.79 9.45
N ILE A 255 15.11 -9.22 8.89
CA ILE A 255 15.14 -7.89 8.29
C ILE A 255 14.16 -6.95 8.98
N VAL A 256 14.51 -5.67 9.02
CA VAL A 256 13.63 -4.61 9.54
C VAL A 256 13.13 -3.75 8.39
N LEU A 257 11.81 -3.65 8.26
CA LEU A 257 11.10 -2.82 7.29
C LEU A 257 10.38 -1.66 8.00
N HIS A 258 10.17 -0.58 7.27
CA HIS A 258 9.40 0.58 7.72
C HIS A 258 8.91 1.40 6.52
N PRO A 259 7.62 1.77 6.42
CA PRO A 259 7.09 2.52 5.28
C PRO A 259 7.55 3.99 5.24
N LEU A 260 8.20 4.47 6.29
CA LEU A 260 8.65 5.84 6.49
C LEU A 260 7.52 6.91 6.33
N PRO A 261 7.63 8.09 6.96
CA PRO A 261 8.74 8.55 7.76
C PRO A 261 8.78 7.88 9.14
N ARG A 262 9.96 7.61 9.65
CA ARG A 262 10.12 7.32 11.07
C ARG A 262 10.25 8.63 11.86
N VAL A 263 9.87 8.61 13.12
CA VAL A 263 10.05 9.71 14.07
C VAL A 263 11.02 9.26 15.18
N ASN A 264 10.57 8.43 16.10
CA ASN A 264 11.33 7.95 17.24
C ASN A 264 11.26 6.42 17.43
N GLU A 265 10.38 5.74 16.69
CA GLU A 265 10.14 4.30 16.80
C GLU A 265 11.32 3.41 16.35
N ILE A 266 12.31 3.99 15.67
CA ILE A 266 13.59 3.33 15.36
C ILE A 266 14.71 4.34 15.63
N THR A 267 15.66 4.00 16.51
CA THR A 267 16.81 4.84 16.79
C THR A 267 17.77 4.94 15.60
N VAL A 268 18.51 6.04 15.51
CA VAL A 268 19.48 6.26 14.42
C VAL A 268 20.61 5.23 14.44
N GLY A 269 20.93 4.67 15.63
CA GLY A 269 21.97 3.64 15.74
C GLY A 269 21.67 2.37 14.96
N VAL A 270 20.37 2.01 14.83
CA VAL A 270 19.92 0.85 14.05
C VAL A 270 20.25 0.98 12.56
N ASP A 271 20.40 2.20 12.01
CA ASP A 271 20.74 2.41 10.58
C ASP A 271 22.05 1.73 10.15
N LYS A 272 22.95 1.46 11.11
CA LYS A 272 24.23 0.80 10.84
C LYS A 272 24.14 -0.73 10.80
N ASP A 273 23.03 -1.29 11.27
CA ASP A 273 22.81 -2.74 11.24
C ASP A 273 22.45 -3.17 9.81
N PRO A 274 23.14 -4.16 9.21
CA PRO A 274 22.86 -4.61 7.85
C PRO A 274 21.43 -5.16 7.67
N ARG A 275 20.77 -5.58 8.75
CA ARG A 275 19.39 -6.05 8.76
C ARG A 275 18.37 -4.90 8.65
N ALA A 276 18.79 -3.64 8.86
CA ALA A 276 17.96 -2.46 8.65
C ALA A 276 17.73 -2.23 7.15
N ALA A 277 16.63 -2.76 6.62
CA ALA A 277 16.34 -2.76 5.19
C ALA A 277 15.45 -1.59 4.72
N TYR A 278 14.93 -0.75 5.60
CA TYR A 278 13.93 0.27 5.29
C TYR A 278 14.41 1.36 4.30
N PHE A 279 15.70 1.67 4.20
CA PHE A 279 16.20 2.56 3.15
C PHE A 279 16.35 1.84 1.80
N ARG A 280 16.77 0.56 1.81
CA ARG A 280 16.74 -0.28 0.61
C ARG A 280 15.31 -0.51 0.11
N GLN A 281 14.35 -0.61 1.04
CA GLN A 281 12.91 -0.65 0.75
C GLN A 281 12.45 0.60 -0.02
N VAL A 282 12.93 1.80 0.32
CA VAL A 282 12.61 3.02 -0.46
C VAL A 282 13.10 2.90 -1.91
N GLU A 283 14.31 2.42 -2.11
CA GLU A 283 14.87 2.20 -3.46
C GLU A 283 14.08 1.13 -4.22
N ASN A 284 13.74 0.02 -3.57
CA ASN A 284 12.90 -1.04 -4.12
C ASN A 284 11.54 -0.51 -4.57
N GLY A 285 11.00 0.48 -3.85
CA GLY A 285 9.77 1.16 -4.22
C GLY A 285 9.82 1.80 -5.61
N LYS A 286 10.95 2.34 -6.03
CA LYS A 286 11.12 2.87 -7.40
C LYS A 286 11.10 1.73 -8.42
N TYR A 287 11.85 0.65 -8.17
CA TYR A 287 11.95 -0.47 -9.12
C TYR A 287 10.63 -1.21 -9.29
N VAL A 288 9.90 -1.46 -8.21
CA VAL A 288 8.60 -2.13 -8.34
C VAL A 288 7.57 -1.24 -9.04
N ARG A 289 7.61 0.08 -8.84
CA ARG A 289 6.75 1.03 -9.57
C ARG A 289 7.09 1.06 -11.05
N LYS A 290 8.37 0.95 -11.44
CA LYS A 290 8.76 0.74 -12.84
C LYS A 290 8.10 -0.51 -13.43
N ALA A 291 8.22 -1.64 -12.72
CA ALA A 291 7.60 -2.91 -13.15
C ALA A 291 6.08 -2.81 -13.26
N ILE A 292 5.40 -2.19 -12.29
CA ILE A 292 3.94 -1.97 -12.31
C ILE A 292 3.54 -1.10 -13.50
N ILE A 293 4.19 0.06 -13.70
CA ILE A 293 3.89 0.97 -14.80
C ILE A 293 4.05 0.25 -16.15
N TYR A 294 5.19 -0.40 -16.35
CA TYR A 294 5.46 -1.12 -17.59
C TYR A 294 4.47 -2.27 -17.82
N THR A 295 4.15 -3.04 -16.78
CA THR A 295 3.16 -4.12 -16.86
C THR A 295 1.79 -3.59 -17.28
N LEU A 296 1.29 -2.54 -16.62
CA LEU A 296 -0.04 -2.00 -16.90
C LEU A 296 -0.14 -1.29 -18.26
N LEU A 297 0.98 -0.82 -18.81
CA LEU A 297 1.04 -0.21 -20.16
C LEU A 297 1.29 -1.24 -21.27
N SER A 298 1.62 -2.49 -20.97
CA SER A 298 1.80 -3.53 -21.99
C SER A 298 0.45 -3.96 -22.58
N ASP A 299 0.39 -4.17 -23.90
CA ASP A 299 -0.84 -4.54 -24.61
C ASP A 299 -1.43 -5.87 -24.09
N GLU A 300 -0.58 -6.82 -23.76
CA GLU A 300 -0.97 -8.11 -23.17
C GLU A 300 -1.77 -7.94 -21.88
N TYR A 301 -1.32 -7.03 -21.00
CA TYR A 301 -1.95 -6.81 -19.70
C TYR A 301 -3.21 -5.95 -19.79
N LEU A 302 -3.26 -5.03 -20.74
CA LEU A 302 -4.46 -4.20 -20.98
C LEU A 302 -5.68 -5.02 -21.43
N GLN A 303 -5.46 -6.17 -22.07
CA GLN A 303 -6.50 -7.08 -22.54
C GLN A 303 -6.96 -8.07 -21.45
N ALA A 304 -6.22 -8.22 -20.36
CA ALA A 304 -6.58 -9.11 -19.25
C ALA A 304 -7.90 -8.68 -18.61
N LYS A 305 -8.75 -9.67 -18.23
CA LYS A 305 -10.01 -9.39 -17.55
C LYS A 305 -9.74 -8.78 -16.15
N PRO A 306 -10.50 -7.75 -15.74
CA PRO A 306 -10.39 -7.20 -14.39
C PRO A 306 -10.73 -8.27 -13.34
N THR A 307 -10.04 -8.24 -12.21
CA THR A 307 -10.36 -9.02 -11.00
C THR A 307 -11.35 -8.28 -10.10
N ALA A 308 -12.26 -7.49 -10.67
CA ALA A 308 -13.22 -6.73 -9.89
C ALA A 308 -14.18 -7.66 -9.13
N HIS A 309 -14.44 -7.37 -7.87
CA HIS A 309 -15.56 -7.96 -7.15
C HIS A 309 -16.87 -7.62 -7.87
N ALA A 310 -17.73 -8.61 -8.06
CA ALA A 310 -19.07 -8.35 -8.51
C ALA A 310 -19.77 -7.46 -7.47
N SER A 311 -20.21 -6.29 -7.88
CA SER A 311 -20.92 -5.35 -7.02
C SER A 311 -22.32 -5.12 -7.52
N GLU A 312 -23.24 -4.86 -6.60
CA GLU A 312 -24.64 -4.56 -6.91
C GLU A 312 -25.00 -3.18 -6.34
N PRO A 313 -25.99 -2.48 -6.94
CA PRO A 313 -26.55 -1.28 -6.35
C PRO A 313 -27.00 -1.56 -4.91
N SER A 314 -26.76 -0.64 -3.99
CA SER A 314 -27.13 -0.76 -2.58
C SER A 314 -28.06 0.37 -2.18
N GLU A 315 -29.21 0.01 -1.57
CA GLU A 315 -30.11 0.98 -0.95
C GLU A 315 -29.52 1.55 0.37
N THR A 316 -28.56 0.83 0.98
CA THR A 316 -27.89 1.26 2.20
C THR A 316 -26.67 2.12 1.84
N ALA A 317 -26.65 3.35 2.29
CA ALA A 317 -25.50 4.23 2.15
C ALA A 317 -24.33 3.78 3.04
N CYS A 318 -23.11 4.01 2.58
CA CYS A 318 -21.93 3.78 3.40
C CYS A 318 -21.88 4.76 4.57
N HIS A 319 -21.66 4.24 5.78
CA HIS A 319 -21.59 5.05 7.01
C HIS A 319 -20.16 5.50 7.37
N ASN A 320 -19.16 5.14 6.56
CA ASN A 320 -17.79 5.59 6.78
C ASN A 320 -17.63 7.03 6.25
N ASP A 321 -17.51 8.00 7.13
CA ASP A 321 -17.33 9.41 6.79
C ASP A 321 -16.12 9.70 5.90
N ARG A 322 -15.16 8.79 5.86
CA ARG A 322 -13.96 8.86 5.02
C ARG A 322 -14.16 8.25 3.63
N CYS A 323 -15.29 7.58 3.39
CA CYS A 323 -15.58 7.00 2.09
C CYS A 323 -15.81 8.08 1.04
N ILE A 324 -15.34 7.84 -0.18
CA ILE A 324 -15.58 8.73 -1.33
C ILE A 324 -17.07 8.82 -1.68
N ALA A 325 -17.82 7.76 -1.49
CA ALA A 325 -19.26 7.71 -1.79
C ALA A 325 -20.13 8.62 -0.88
N THR A 326 -19.54 9.20 0.18
CA THR A 326 -20.24 10.20 1.01
C THR A 326 -20.11 11.64 0.48
N THR A 327 -19.23 11.86 -0.50
CA THR A 327 -18.92 13.21 -1.03
C THR A 327 -19.03 13.33 -2.53
N GLU A 328 -18.78 12.24 -3.28
CA GLU A 328 -18.94 12.20 -4.74
C GLU A 328 -20.35 11.75 -5.12
N PRO A 329 -20.91 12.28 -6.22
CA PRO A 329 -22.23 11.89 -6.72
C PRO A 329 -22.16 10.55 -7.47
N VAL A 330 -21.83 9.49 -6.75
CA VAL A 330 -21.73 8.11 -7.29
C VAL A 330 -22.85 7.23 -6.74
N GLU A 331 -23.24 6.23 -7.54
CA GLU A 331 -24.20 5.23 -7.11
C GLU A 331 -23.66 4.45 -5.90
N GLN A 332 -24.49 4.27 -4.88
CA GLN A 332 -24.12 3.41 -3.74
C GLN A 332 -24.08 1.96 -4.21
N LYS A 333 -22.95 1.31 -4.01
CA LYS A 333 -22.71 -0.09 -4.41
C LYS A 333 -22.19 -0.90 -3.24
N ALA A 334 -22.56 -2.17 -3.21
CA ALA A 334 -22.11 -3.13 -2.22
C ALA A 334 -21.67 -4.44 -2.88
N TYR A 335 -20.90 -5.22 -2.15
CA TYR A 335 -20.61 -6.61 -2.46
C TYR A 335 -20.69 -7.45 -1.19
N ILE A 336 -20.85 -8.77 -1.36
CA ILE A 336 -20.78 -9.74 -0.25
C ILE A 336 -19.37 -10.33 -0.28
N ASP A 337 -18.66 -10.25 0.84
CA ASP A 337 -17.35 -10.88 0.97
C ASP A 337 -17.44 -12.40 1.16
N ALA A 338 -16.28 -13.07 1.29
CA ALA A 338 -16.20 -14.52 1.44
C ALA A 338 -16.88 -15.04 2.73
N ASP A 339 -17.01 -14.18 3.74
CA ASP A 339 -17.61 -14.50 5.04
C ASP A 339 -19.11 -14.17 5.08
N GLY A 340 -19.70 -13.74 3.95
CA GLY A 340 -21.11 -13.37 3.82
C GLY A 340 -21.42 -11.97 4.37
N VAL A 341 -20.43 -11.15 4.67
CA VAL A 341 -20.61 -9.78 5.18
C VAL A 341 -20.81 -8.81 4.02
N LYS A 342 -21.84 -7.96 4.14
CA LYS A 342 -22.12 -6.92 3.16
C LYS A 342 -21.18 -5.74 3.38
N ARG A 343 -20.43 -5.36 2.32
CA ARG A 343 -19.42 -4.30 2.36
C ARG A 343 -19.65 -3.24 1.29
N CYS A 344 -19.28 -2.02 1.63
CA CYS A 344 -19.23 -0.92 0.67
C CYS A 344 -18.22 -1.26 -0.45
N TYR A 345 -18.67 -1.18 -1.70
CA TYR A 345 -17.83 -1.48 -2.87
C TYR A 345 -16.60 -0.58 -2.97
N TYR A 346 -16.66 0.66 -2.47
CA TYR A 346 -15.58 1.63 -2.61
C TYR A 346 -14.50 1.51 -1.52
N CYS A 347 -14.88 1.39 -0.25
CA CYS A 347 -13.95 1.47 0.88
C CYS A 347 -13.88 0.20 1.74
N ASP A 348 -14.56 -0.89 1.33
CA ASP A 348 -14.61 -2.18 2.01
C ASP A 348 -15.21 -2.14 3.45
N HIS A 349 -15.73 -0.97 3.88
CA HIS A 349 -16.39 -0.84 5.18
C HIS A 349 -17.69 -1.64 5.21
N MET A 350 -17.97 -2.29 6.32
CA MET A 350 -19.21 -3.06 6.56
C MET A 350 -20.42 -2.11 6.56
N ILE A 351 -21.53 -2.49 5.87
CA ILE A 351 -22.75 -1.70 5.72
C ILE A 351 -24.02 -2.52 6.00
#